data_dd89c09d45794c03b16bac1cbb2b02c1
#
_entry.id   dd89c09d45794c03b16bac1cbb2b02c1
#
_cell.length_a   1.000
_cell.length_b   1.000
_cell.length_c   1.000
_cell.angle_alpha   90.00
_cell.angle_beta   90.00
_cell.angle_gamma   90.00
#
_symmetry.space_group_name_H-M   'P 1'
#
loop_
_entity.id
_entity.type
_entity.pdbx_description
1 polymer ?
#
loop_
_entity_poly.entity_id
_entity_poly.type
_entity_poly.pdbx_seq_one_letter_code
_entity_poly.pdbx_strand_id
1 'polypeptide(L)'
;MLYIVGFGSGARDCMTAAAEQAMLQSDLIIGYKTYTALMKPFFPEKQFLENGMRQETERVRLALEYAQSQTVSLICSGDPELYGMAALAYELLAEYPDTEIEIVPGITAAFSGGAVLGAPLTHDTAIISLSDLLTPTEKIERRLRCAAEGDFVIVLYNPSSKQRADYLQKACDIILQSRAPETVCGYVKNIGRDGESARICSLSELRNEQADMFTTVYIGNSETRIIAGKMVTPRGYRHV
;
A
#
# COMPACT_ATOMS: atom_id res chain seq x y z
N MET A 1 -25.08 5.73 -4.86
CA MET A 1 -24.21 4.60 -4.46
C MET A 1 -22.74 4.99 -4.63
N LEU A 2 -21.92 4.81 -3.62
CA LEU A 2 -20.47 5.06 -3.66
C LEU A 2 -19.70 3.75 -3.48
N TYR A 3 -18.99 3.31 -4.53
CA TYR A 3 -17.99 2.27 -4.44
C TYR A 3 -16.64 2.89 -4.07
N ILE A 4 -15.97 2.38 -3.03
CA ILE A 4 -14.58 2.75 -2.71
C ILE A 4 -13.71 1.58 -3.14
N VAL A 5 -13.00 1.74 -4.26
CA VAL A 5 -12.44 0.64 -5.04
C VAL A 5 -10.93 0.61 -4.93
N GLY A 6 -10.39 -0.52 -4.45
CA GLY A 6 -8.98 -0.84 -4.55
C GLY A 6 -8.67 -1.47 -5.91
N PHE A 7 -7.93 -0.75 -6.77
CA PHE A 7 -7.59 -1.28 -8.10
C PHE A 7 -6.27 -2.07 -8.14
N GLY A 8 -5.70 -2.39 -6.99
CA GLY A 8 -4.44 -3.13 -6.92
C GLY A 8 -3.21 -2.30 -7.31
N SER A 9 -2.22 -2.93 -7.91
CA SER A 9 -0.94 -2.32 -8.28
C SER A 9 -1.04 -1.31 -9.43
N GLY A 10 -2.07 -1.42 -10.27
CA GLY A 10 -2.27 -0.56 -11.45
C GLY A 10 -2.25 -1.31 -12.78
N ALA A 11 -1.78 -2.56 -12.81
CA ALA A 11 -1.93 -3.44 -13.95
C ALA A 11 -3.34 -4.06 -13.96
N ARG A 12 -3.92 -4.26 -15.14
CA ARG A 12 -5.29 -4.80 -15.27
C ARG A 12 -5.42 -6.23 -14.73
N ASP A 13 -4.42 -7.07 -14.97
CA ASP A 13 -4.37 -8.46 -14.50
C ASP A 13 -4.18 -8.60 -12.98
N CYS A 14 -3.78 -7.52 -12.31
CA CYS A 14 -3.69 -7.42 -10.85
C CYS A 14 -4.93 -6.80 -10.19
N MET A 15 -5.93 -6.43 -11.00
CA MET A 15 -7.22 -5.92 -10.52
C MET A 15 -8.16 -7.07 -10.20
N THR A 16 -8.89 -6.98 -9.10
CA THR A 16 -9.95 -7.96 -8.81
C THR A 16 -11.12 -7.80 -9.78
N ALA A 17 -11.79 -8.90 -10.11
CA ALA A 17 -12.99 -8.85 -10.94
C ALA A 17 -14.08 -7.94 -10.33
N ALA A 18 -14.17 -7.91 -8.99
CA ALA A 18 -15.09 -7.02 -8.29
C ALA A 18 -14.74 -5.54 -8.50
N ALA A 19 -13.46 -5.19 -8.45
CA ALA A 19 -13.00 -3.82 -8.70
C ALA A 19 -13.28 -3.37 -10.15
N GLU A 20 -13.03 -4.24 -11.12
CA GLU A 20 -13.35 -3.97 -12.53
C GLU A 20 -14.86 -3.76 -12.73
N GLN A 21 -15.67 -4.63 -12.13
CA GLN A 21 -17.16 -4.55 -12.19
C GLN A 21 -17.68 -3.25 -11.57
N ALA A 22 -17.23 -2.88 -10.39
CA ALA A 22 -17.63 -1.64 -9.72
C ALA A 22 -17.33 -0.41 -10.60
N MET A 23 -16.13 -0.35 -11.20
CA MET A 23 -15.78 0.75 -12.10
C MET A 23 -16.61 0.72 -13.41
N LEU A 24 -16.92 -0.46 -13.94
CA LEU A 24 -17.79 -0.59 -15.13
C LEU A 24 -19.24 -0.18 -14.85
N GLN A 25 -19.76 -0.39 -13.65
CA GLN A 25 -21.11 -0.01 -13.27
C GLN A 25 -21.25 1.47 -12.90
N SER A 26 -20.14 2.14 -12.60
CA SER A 26 -20.14 3.55 -12.19
C SER A 26 -20.33 4.50 -13.37
N ASP A 27 -21.10 5.56 -13.15
CA ASP A 27 -21.26 6.68 -14.09
C ASP A 27 -20.01 7.58 -14.08
N LEU A 28 -19.39 7.72 -12.90
CA LEU A 28 -18.23 8.58 -12.66
C LEU A 28 -17.16 7.87 -11.84
N ILE A 29 -15.91 7.99 -12.27
CA ILE A 29 -14.75 7.50 -11.53
C ILE A 29 -13.96 8.71 -11.00
N ILE A 30 -13.75 8.76 -9.69
CA ILE A 30 -13.03 9.84 -9.01
C ILE A 30 -11.73 9.29 -8.43
N GLY A 31 -10.62 10.01 -8.59
CA GLY A 31 -9.35 9.57 -8.07
C GLY A 31 -8.25 10.63 -8.07
N TYR A 32 -7.12 10.27 -7.46
CA TYR A 32 -5.89 11.04 -7.61
C TYR A 32 -5.39 10.96 -9.06
N LYS A 33 -4.97 12.09 -9.64
CA LYS A 33 -4.58 12.20 -11.06
C LYS A 33 -3.60 11.12 -11.56
N THR A 34 -2.66 10.68 -10.72
CA THR A 34 -1.74 9.59 -11.08
C THR A 34 -2.47 8.25 -11.18
N TYR A 35 -3.49 8.02 -10.38
CA TYR A 35 -4.26 6.79 -10.36
C TYR A 35 -5.29 6.75 -11.49
N THR A 36 -5.95 7.86 -11.75
CA THR A 36 -6.85 7.97 -12.90
C THR A 36 -6.12 7.79 -14.23
N ALA A 37 -4.89 8.30 -14.34
CA ALA A 37 -4.05 8.09 -15.52
C ALA A 37 -3.74 6.61 -15.79
N LEU A 38 -3.60 5.79 -14.73
CA LEU A 38 -3.42 4.33 -14.87
C LEU A 38 -4.70 3.62 -15.31
N MET A 39 -5.87 4.12 -14.89
CA MET A 39 -7.16 3.45 -15.14
C MET A 39 -7.82 3.89 -16.46
N LYS A 40 -7.63 5.12 -16.90
CA LYS A 40 -8.22 5.63 -18.15
C LYS A 40 -8.04 4.71 -19.38
N PRO A 41 -6.89 4.09 -19.61
CA PRO A 41 -6.72 3.17 -20.74
C PRO A 41 -7.61 1.92 -20.69
N PHE A 42 -8.02 1.50 -19.47
CA PHE A 42 -8.87 0.31 -19.27
C PHE A 42 -10.36 0.63 -19.31
N PHE A 43 -10.72 1.89 -19.08
CA PHE A 43 -12.12 2.37 -19.03
C PHE A 43 -12.31 3.62 -19.91
N PRO A 44 -12.03 3.55 -21.23
CA PRO A 44 -12.01 4.72 -22.11
C PRO A 44 -13.38 5.42 -22.24
N GLU A 45 -14.48 4.69 -22.04
CA GLU A 45 -15.84 5.21 -22.12
C GLU A 45 -16.33 5.85 -20.81
N LYS A 46 -15.56 5.79 -19.74
CA LYS A 46 -15.95 6.32 -18.42
C LYS A 46 -15.56 7.78 -18.26
N GLN A 47 -16.39 8.49 -17.53
CA GLN A 47 -16.03 9.83 -17.06
C GLN A 47 -15.09 9.76 -15.87
N PHE A 48 -14.06 10.60 -15.87
CA PHE A 48 -13.10 10.70 -14.78
C PHE A 48 -13.06 12.13 -14.24
N LEU A 49 -13.13 12.22 -12.91
CA LEU A 49 -12.86 13.45 -12.19
C LEU A 49 -11.60 13.25 -11.32
N GLU A 50 -10.68 14.18 -11.41
CA GLU A 50 -9.39 14.04 -10.76
C GLU A 50 -8.98 15.31 -10.02
N ASN A 51 -8.25 15.13 -8.94
CA ASN A 51 -7.65 16.23 -8.19
C ASN A 51 -6.20 15.91 -7.76
N GLY A 52 -5.57 16.85 -7.10
CA GLY A 52 -4.16 16.79 -6.73
C GLY A 52 -3.86 15.94 -5.50
N MET A 53 -2.59 15.89 -5.15
CA MET A 53 -2.09 15.32 -3.91
C MET A 53 -2.51 16.19 -2.72
N ARG A 54 -2.73 15.58 -1.54
CA ARG A 54 -3.17 16.23 -0.29
C ARG A 54 -4.56 16.86 -0.37
N GLN A 55 -5.40 16.35 -1.27
CA GLN A 55 -6.81 16.74 -1.42
C GLN A 55 -7.73 15.55 -1.15
N GLU A 56 -7.34 14.66 -0.23
CA GLU A 56 -8.09 13.44 0.08
C GLU A 56 -9.48 13.76 0.60
N THR A 57 -9.59 14.69 1.56
CA THR A 57 -10.88 15.11 2.13
C THR A 57 -11.81 15.71 1.07
N GLU A 58 -11.28 16.60 0.22
CA GLU A 58 -12.04 17.20 -0.88
C GLU A 58 -12.49 16.13 -1.89
N ARG A 59 -11.60 15.19 -2.21
CA ARG A 59 -11.90 14.07 -3.13
C ARG A 59 -13.02 13.18 -2.61
N VAL A 60 -12.99 12.85 -1.31
CA VAL A 60 -14.04 12.05 -0.67
C VAL A 60 -15.36 12.81 -0.61
N ARG A 61 -15.35 14.12 -0.27
CA ARG A 61 -16.54 14.96 -0.28
C ARG A 61 -17.18 15.02 -1.66
N LEU A 62 -16.40 15.25 -2.71
CA LEU A 62 -16.90 15.21 -4.09
C LEU A 62 -17.49 13.85 -4.44
N ALA A 63 -16.85 12.75 -4.05
CA ALA A 63 -17.38 11.42 -4.32
C ALA A 63 -18.72 11.17 -3.61
N LEU A 64 -18.87 11.57 -2.35
CA LEU A 64 -20.12 11.49 -1.59
C LEU A 64 -21.21 12.39 -2.18
N GLU A 65 -20.87 13.61 -2.60
CA GLU A 65 -21.80 14.56 -3.21
C GLU A 65 -22.37 14.01 -4.52
N TYR A 66 -21.51 13.54 -5.43
CA TYR A 66 -21.98 12.94 -6.68
C TYR A 66 -22.76 11.64 -6.46
N ALA A 67 -22.39 10.86 -5.45
CA ALA A 67 -23.05 9.58 -5.16
C ALA A 67 -24.52 9.71 -4.69
N GLN A 68 -24.98 10.91 -4.34
CA GLN A 68 -26.39 11.16 -4.02
C GLN A 68 -27.30 11.05 -5.25
N SER A 69 -26.78 11.27 -6.46
CA SER A 69 -27.59 11.29 -7.68
C SER A 69 -27.17 10.26 -8.73
N GLN A 70 -26.00 9.62 -8.58
CA GLN A 70 -25.47 8.67 -9.55
C GLN A 70 -24.59 7.61 -8.88
N THR A 71 -24.12 6.63 -9.63
CA THR A 71 -23.17 5.62 -9.13
C THR A 71 -21.73 6.12 -9.35
N VAL A 72 -20.93 6.15 -8.29
CA VAL A 72 -19.57 6.69 -8.29
C VAL A 72 -18.58 5.64 -7.80
N SER A 73 -17.43 5.53 -8.47
CA SER A 73 -16.24 4.82 -7.96
C SER A 73 -15.20 5.81 -7.48
N LEU A 74 -14.86 5.77 -6.19
CA LEU A 74 -13.69 6.44 -5.63
C LEU A 74 -12.52 5.46 -5.63
N ILE A 75 -11.52 5.67 -6.49
CA ILE A 75 -10.44 4.70 -6.69
C ILE A 75 -9.22 4.96 -5.80
N CYS A 76 -8.69 3.86 -5.24
CA CYS A 76 -7.48 3.81 -4.43
C CYS A 76 -6.47 2.83 -5.04
N SER A 77 -5.19 3.18 -5.06
CA SER A 77 -4.13 2.22 -5.39
C SER A 77 -3.98 1.21 -4.27
N GLY A 78 -3.75 -0.06 -4.62
CA GLY A 78 -3.73 -1.16 -3.65
C GLY A 78 -5.13 -1.47 -3.14
N ASP A 79 -5.31 -1.32 -1.85
CA ASP A 79 -6.54 -1.57 -1.12
C ASP A 79 -7.09 -0.28 -0.48
N PRO A 80 -8.42 -0.05 -0.43
CA PRO A 80 -8.99 1.19 0.09
C PRO A 80 -8.97 1.30 1.62
N GLU A 81 -8.82 0.20 2.35
CA GLU A 81 -8.74 0.20 3.82
C GLU A 81 -7.32 0.41 4.31
N LEU A 82 -6.31 -0.18 3.63
CA LEU A 82 -4.92 -0.09 4.06
C LEU A 82 -4.28 1.23 3.60
N TYR A 83 -4.30 2.23 4.46
CA TYR A 83 -3.84 3.60 4.19
C TYR A 83 -4.56 4.28 3.02
N GLY A 84 -5.74 3.79 2.68
CA GLY A 84 -6.63 4.33 1.67
C GLY A 84 -7.65 5.31 2.24
N MET A 85 -8.73 5.54 1.50
CA MET A 85 -9.73 6.56 1.82
C MET A 85 -11.04 5.98 2.42
N ALA A 86 -11.12 4.66 2.66
CA ALA A 86 -12.34 4.03 3.16
C ALA A 86 -12.79 4.60 4.51
N ALA A 87 -11.87 4.70 5.49
CA ALA A 87 -12.19 5.26 6.80
C ALA A 87 -12.66 6.72 6.70
N LEU A 88 -11.98 7.53 5.91
CA LEU A 88 -12.34 8.95 5.71
C LEU A 88 -13.74 9.10 5.10
N ALA A 89 -14.14 8.19 4.20
CA ALA A 89 -15.47 8.22 3.62
C ALA A 89 -16.56 7.94 4.68
N TYR A 90 -16.33 6.99 5.58
CA TYR A 90 -17.25 6.75 6.70
C TYR A 90 -17.27 7.90 7.71
N GLU A 91 -16.15 8.55 7.98
CA GLU A 91 -16.08 9.73 8.86
C GLU A 91 -16.93 10.91 8.33
N LEU A 92 -17.00 11.05 7.01
CA LEU A 92 -17.77 12.12 6.36
C LEU A 92 -19.22 11.72 6.03
N LEU A 93 -19.57 10.43 6.11
CA LEU A 93 -20.86 9.91 5.68
C LEU A 93 -22.04 10.54 6.41
N ALA A 94 -21.88 10.98 7.66
CA ALA A 94 -22.92 11.63 8.43
C ALA A 94 -23.46 12.92 7.76
N GLU A 95 -22.69 13.57 6.90
CA GLU A 95 -23.08 14.73 6.12
C GLU A 95 -23.88 14.35 4.86
N TYR A 96 -23.96 13.06 4.51
CA TYR A 96 -24.57 12.50 3.29
C TYR A 96 -25.44 11.26 3.61
N PRO A 97 -26.51 11.40 4.42
CA PRO A 97 -27.23 10.27 5.04
C PRO A 97 -27.88 9.32 4.04
N ASP A 98 -28.18 9.77 2.82
CA ASP A 98 -28.82 8.96 1.79
C ASP A 98 -27.81 8.23 0.87
N THR A 99 -26.52 8.33 1.16
CA THR A 99 -25.46 7.69 0.35
C THR A 99 -25.12 6.31 0.93
N GLU A 100 -25.29 5.28 0.12
CA GLU A 100 -24.79 3.94 0.43
C GLU A 100 -23.34 3.83 0.01
N ILE A 101 -22.49 3.24 0.87
CA ILE A 101 -21.07 2.96 0.60
C ILE A 101 -20.85 1.45 0.53
N GLU A 102 -20.12 1.03 -0.50
CA GLU A 102 -19.59 -0.33 -0.61
C GLU A 102 -18.07 -0.27 -0.77
N ILE A 103 -17.35 -1.02 0.08
CA ILE A 103 -15.89 -1.17 -0.02
C ILE A 103 -15.58 -2.34 -0.93
N VAL A 104 -14.85 -2.08 -2.00
CA VAL A 104 -14.41 -3.10 -2.95
C VAL A 104 -12.90 -3.32 -2.77
N PRO A 105 -12.48 -4.46 -2.18
CA PRO A 105 -11.09 -4.69 -1.83
C PRO A 105 -10.19 -4.82 -3.07
N GLY A 106 -8.94 -4.42 -2.90
CA GLY A 106 -7.89 -4.56 -3.89
C GLY A 106 -6.66 -5.27 -3.34
N ILE A 107 -5.76 -5.71 -4.22
CA ILE A 107 -4.52 -6.34 -3.79
C ILE A 107 -3.53 -5.25 -3.36
N THR A 108 -3.29 -5.18 -2.07
CA THR A 108 -2.36 -4.19 -1.49
C THR A 108 -0.92 -4.42 -1.94
N ALA A 109 -0.12 -3.35 -2.00
CA ALA A 109 1.30 -3.41 -2.37
C ALA A 109 2.11 -4.39 -1.49
N ALA A 110 1.72 -4.61 -0.23
CA ALA A 110 2.34 -5.60 0.63
C ALA A 110 2.33 -7.00 0.02
N PHE A 111 1.19 -7.43 -0.52
CA PHE A 111 1.08 -8.76 -1.13
C PHE A 111 1.62 -8.78 -2.56
N SER A 112 1.32 -7.78 -3.37
CA SER A 112 1.81 -7.71 -4.76
C SER A 112 3.34 -7.67 -4.81
N GLY A 113 3.99 -6.83 -4.03
CA GLY A 113 5.45 -6.74 -3.99
C GLY A 113 6.09 -7.93 -3.27
N GLY A 114 5.43 -8.50 -2.25
CA GLY A 114 5.86 -9.74 -1.61
C GLY A 114 5.98 -10.89 -2.61
N ALA A 115 5.01 -11.02 -3.53
CA ALA A 115 5.02 -12.02 -4.58
C ALA A 115 6.19 -11.84 -5.57
N VAL A 116 6.58 -10.61 -5.87
CA VAL A 116 7.76 -10.31 -6.70
C VAL A 116 9.05 -10.79 -6.02
N LEU A 117 9.19 -10.57 -4.72
CA LEU A 117 10.35 -10.99 -3.94
C LEU A 117 10.39 -12.50 -3.67
N GLY A 118 9.23 -13.17 -3.62
CA GLY A 118 9.09 -14.60 -3.34
C GLY A 118 7.93 -14.91 -2.40
N ALA A 119 8.23 -15.29 -1.15
CA ALA A 119 7.23 -15.59 -0.12
C ALA A 119 7.67 -15.05 1.25
N PRO A 120 7.86 -13.74 1.40
CA PRO A 120 8.33 -13.17 2.67
C PRO A 120 7.25 -13.14 3.75
N LEU A 121 5.96 -13.19 3.39
CA LEU A 121 4.83 -12.91 4.27
C LEU A 121 4.10 -14.16 4.79
N THR A 122 4.75 -15.32 4.80
CA THR A 122 4.14 -16.58 5.25
C THR A 122 4.08 -16.73 6.77
N HIS A 123 4.59 -15.77 7.52
CA HIS A 123 4.52 -15.69 8.98
C HIS A 123 3.84 -14.37 9.42
N ASP A 124 3.71 -14.16 10.72
CA ASP A 124 3.09 -12.95 11.27
C ASP A 124 3.77 -11.69 10.74
N THR A 125 2.97 -10.75 10.28
CA THR A 125 3.46 -9.57 9.55
C THR A 125 2.89 -8.29 10.13
N ALA A 126 3.75 -7.32 10.37
CA ALA A 126 3.39 -5.96 10.74
C ALA A 126 3.52 -5.04 9.52
N ILE A 127 2.43 -4.35 9.15
CA ILE A 127 2.43 -3.35 8.08
C ILE A 127 2.44 -1.97 8.72
N ILE A 128 3.48 -1.17 8.43
CA ILE A 128 3.72 0.12 9.08
C ILE A 128 3.98 1.19 8.01
N SER A 129 3.22 2.29 8.07
CA SER A 129 3.51 3.48 7.27
C SER A 129 4.49 4.39 8.02
N LEU A 130 5.54 4.84 7.33
CA LEU A 130 6.49 5.82 7.84
C LEU A 130 6.02 7.27 7.67
N SER A 131 4.81 7.49 7.13
CA SER A 131 4.25 8.83 6.98
C SER A 131 3.83 9.42 8.33
N ASP A 132 4.43 10.55 8.70
CA ASP A 132 4.12 11.32 9.91
C ASP A 132 3.08 12.44 9.68
N LEU A 133 2.42 12.47 8.53
CA LEU A 133 1.41 13.49 8.21
C LEU A 133 0.20 13.44 9.14
N LEU A 134 -0.24 12.22 9.49
CA LEU A 134 -1.42 11.98 10.33
C LEU A 134 -1.09 11.17 11.60
N THR A 135 0.15 10.69 11.71
CA THR A 135 0.59 9.86 12.85
C THR A 135 1.86 10.46 13.46
N PRO A 136 1.88 10.76 14.77
CA PRO A 136 3.08 11.26 15.42
C PRO A 136 4.28 10.31 15.24
N THR A 137 5.46 10.87 15.01
CA THR A 137 6.71 10.13 14.77
C THR A 137 7.01 9.13 15.90
N GLU A 138 6.84 9.53 17.16
CA GLU A 138 7.08 8.68 18.32
C GLU A 138 6.20 7.42 18.33
N LYS A 139 4.98 7.53 17.80
CA LYS A 139 4.06 6.39 17.64
C LYS A 139 4.54 5.43 16.54
N ILE A 140 5.07 5.97 15.45
CA ILE A 140 5.65 5.17 14.35
C ILE A 140 6.89 4.42 14.87
N GLU A 141 7.80 5.12 15.54
CA GLU A 141 9.01 4.54 16.11
C GLU A 141 8.71 3.44 17.13
N ARG A 142 7.71 3.67 18.00
CA ARG A 142 7.27 2.65 18.95
C ARG A 142 6.77 1.40 18.25
N ARG A 143 5.98 1.55 17.17
CA ARG A 143 5.47 0.42 16.38
C ARG A 143 6.62 -0.36 15.73
N LEU A 144 7.64 0.33 15.20
CA LEU A 144 8.83 -0.29 14.61
C LEU A 144 9.59 -1.12 15.67
N ARG A 145 9.84 -0.56 16.87
CA ARG A 145 10.47 -1.29 17.97
C ARG A 145 9.69 -2.54 18.36
N CYS A 146 8.39 -2.40 18.64
CA CYS A 146 7.55 -3.53 19.04
C CYS A 146 7.51 -4.63 17.97
N ALA A 147 7.42 -4.27 16.69
CA ALA A 147 7.41 -5.25 15.59
C ALA A 147 8.78 -5.94 15.44
N ALA A 148 9.88 -5.22 15.63
CA ALA A 148 11.22 -5.79 15.58
C ALA A 148 11.48 -6.72 16.77
N GLU A 149 11.14 -6.31 17.99
CA GLU A 149 11.27 -7.12 19.22
C GLU A 149 10.37 -8.36 19.20
N GLY A 150 9.15 -8.22 18.65
CA GLY A 150 8.18 -9.32 18.52
C GLY A 150 8.47 -10.29 17.37
N ASP A 151 9.57 -10.12 16.68
CA ASP A 151 10.00 -10.97 15.55
C ASP A 151 9.01 -11.06 14.38
N PHE A 152 8.24 -9.99 14.12
CA PHE A 152 7.37 -9.92 12.96
C PHE A 152 8.17 -9.71 11.67
N VAL A 153 7.69 -10.25 10.55
CA VAL A 153 8.04 -9.69 9.24
C VAL A 153 7.47 -8.28 9.17
N ILE A 154 8.26 -7.30 8.72
CA ILE A 154 7.83 -5.90 8.70
C ILE A 154 7.73 -5.42 7.25
N VAL A 155 6.55 -4.87 6.88
CA VAL A 155 6.36 -4.19 5.60
C VAL A 155 6.24 -2.70 5.84
N LEU A 156 7.10 -1.90 5.18
CA LEU A 156 7.10 -0.45 5.31
C LEU A 156 6.47 0.21 4.08
N TYR A 157 5.49 1.07 4.34
CA TYR A 157 4.86 1.97 3.38
C TYR A 157 5.38 3.39 3.55
N ASN A 158 5.38 4.15 2.46
CA ASN A 158 5.85 5.54 2.46
C ASN A 158 7.28 5.68 3.01
N PRO A 159 8.25 4.85 2.57
CA PRO A 159 9.58 4.78 3.17
C PRO A 159 10.38 6.06 3.00
N SER A 160 10.01 6.91 2.04
CA SER A 160 10.66 8.20 1.79
C SER A 160 9.78 9.14 0.98
N SER A 161 10.10 10.42 1.04
CA SER A 161 9.57 11.47 0.16
C SER A 161 10.62 12.57 -0.02
N LYS A 162 10.37 13.52 -0.94
CA LYS A 162 11.30 14.65 -1.17
C LYS A 162 11.64 15.44 0.11
N GLN A 163 10.74 15.51 1.06
CA GLN A 163 10.91 16.22 2.35
C GLN A 163 11.36 15.30 3.49
N ARG A 164 11.43 13.99 3.27
CA ARG A 164 11.64 12.93 4.27
C ARG A 164 12.55 11.85 3.70
N ALA A 165 13.74 12.27 3.22
CA ALA A 165 14.68 11.37 2.57
C ALA A 165 15.31 10.34 3.52
N ASP A 166 15.39 10.65 4.82
CA ASP A 166 16.04 9.86 5.86
C ASP A 166 15.11 8.89 6.64
N TYR A 167 13.82 8.80 6.27
CA TYR A 167 12.86 8.00 7.04
C TYR A 167 13.16 6.51 6.99
N LEU A 168 13.54 5.97 5.83
CA LEU A 168 13.96 4.58 5.71
C LEU A 168 15.20 4.31 6.58
N GLN A 169 16.19 5.19 6.53
CA GLN A 169 17.42 5.06 7.33
C GLN A 169 17.08 5.02 8.82
N LYS A 170 16.27 5.98 9.32
CA LYS A 170 15.85 6.02 10.73
C LYS A 170 15.07 4.76 11.14
N ALA A 171 14.19 4.27 10.28
CA ALA A 171 13.45 3.03 10.53
C ALA A 171 14.40 1.83 10.65
N CYS A 172 15.39 1.72 9.75
CA CYS A 172 16.42 0.68 9.84
C CYS A 172 17.25 0.80 11.11
N ASP A 173 17.64 2.03 11.52
CA ASP A 173 18.40 2.27 12.76
C ASP A 173 17.63 1.80 14.01
N ILE A 174 16.33 1.99 14.03
CA ILE A 174 15.46 1.49 15.12
C ILE A 174 15.41 -0.04 15.12
N ILE A 175 15.22 -0.65 13.95
CA ILE A 175 15.07 -2.10 13.81
C ILE A 175 16.40 -2.82 14.11
N LEU A 176 17.55 -2.22 13.74
CA LEU A 176 18.87 -2.73 14.05
C LEU A 176 19.18 -2.85 15.56
N GLN A 177 18.40 -2.20 16.43
CA GLN A 177 18.53 -2.38 17.89
C GLN A 177 18.10 -3.78 18.37
N SER A 178 17.27 -4.48 17.58
CA SER A 178 16.72 -5.81 17.92
C SER A 178 16.98 -6.87 16.84
N ARG A 179 17.45 -6.48 15.66
CA ARG A 179 17.71 -7.37 14.50
C ARG A 179 19.16 -7.34 14.10
N ALA A 180 19.66 -8.47 13.63
CA ALA A 180 21.01 -8.59 13.08
C ALA A 180 21.18 -7.75 11.80
N PRO A 181 22.35 -7.16 11.55
CA PRO A 181 22.64 -6.42 10.32
C PRO A 181 22.47 -7.25 9.03
N GLU A 182 22.63 -8.56 9.14
CA GLU A 182 22.48 -9.55 8.04
C GLU A 182 21.03 -9.98 7.80
N THR A 183 20.06 -9.50 8.61
CA THR A 183 18.63 -9.80 8.40
C THR A 183 18.25 -9.59 6.95
N VAL A 184 17.64 -10.63 6.33
CA VAL A 184 17.24 -10.57 4.92
C VAL A 184 16.10 -9.58 4.75
N CYS A 185 16.32 -8.64 3.85
CA CYS A 185 15.38 -7.59 3.48
C CYS A 185 15.18 -7.58 1.96
N GLY A 186 14.17 -6.86 1.52
CA GLY A 186 13.97 -6.56 0.11
C GLY A 186 13.10 -5.34 -0.09
N TYR A 187 13.12 -4.81 -1.28
CA TYR A 187 12.19 -3.75 -1.67
C TYR A 187 11.75 -3.93 -3.11
N VAL A 188 10.56 -3.45 -3.41
CA VAL A 188 10.01 -3.42 -4.77
C VAL A 188 9.51 -2.02 -5.06
N LYS A 189 9.92 -1.50 -6.19
CA LYS A 189 9.53 -0.20 -6.72
C LYS A 189 8.60 -0.37 -7.91
N ASN A 190 7.61 0.53 -8.05
CA ASN A 190 6.67 0.57 -9.16
C ASN A 190 5.95 -0.78 -9.41
N ILE A 191 5.53 -1.46 -8.34
CA ILE A 191 4.88 -2.78 -8.41
C ILE A 191 3.76 -2.78 -9.45
N GLY A 192 3.84 -3.72 -10.42
CA GLY A 192 2.86 -3.88 -11.50
C GLY A 192 2.77 -2.70 -12.47
N ARG A 193 3.83 -1.88 -12.59
CA ARG A 193 3.88 -0.69 -13.45
C ARG A 193 5.17 -0.67 -14.24
N ASP A 194 5.22 0.19 -15.25
CA ASP A 194 6.44 0.43 -16.01
C ASP A 194 7.60 0.81 -15.09
N GLY A 195 8.74 0.18 -15.28
CA GLY A 195 9.92 0.37 -14.45
C GLY A 195 9.85 -0.37 -13.11
N GLU A 196 9.04 -1.43 -12.99
CA GLU A 196 9.11 -2.34 -11.84
C GLU A 196 10.53 -2.84 -11.64
N SER A 197 11.02 -2.73 -10.41
CA SER A 197 12.31 -3.26 -10.01
C SER A 197 12.27 -3.78 -8.58
N ALA A 198 13.02 -4.86 -8.34
CA ALA A 198 13.11 -5.48 -7.02
C ALA A 198 14.57 -5.76 -6.65
N ARG A 199 14.88 -5.66 -5.37
CA ARG A 199 16.18 -6.04 -4.83
C ARG A 199 16.00 -6.76 -3.50
N ILE A 200 16.80 -7.81 -3.30
CA ILE A 200 17.00 -8.48 -2.01
C ILE A 200 18.36 -8.03 -1.47
N CYS A 201 18.42 -7.65 -0.22
CA CYS A 201 19.60 -7.11 0.44
C CYS A 201 19.59 -7.44 1.94
N SER A 202 20.66 -7.11 2.65
CA SER A 202 20.68 -7.15 4.12
C SER A 202 20.05 -5.87 4.72
N LEU A 203 19.72 -5.92 6.02
CA LEU A 203 19.21 -4.75 6.75
C LEU A 203 20.24 -3.61 6.78
N SER A 204 21.53 -3.94 6.91
CA SER A 204 22.62 -2.95 6.86
C SER A 204 22.78 -2.28 5.49
N GLU A 205 22.54 -3.01 4.40
CA GLU A 205 22.49 -2.45 3.04
C GLU A 205 21.24 -1.61 2.82
N LEU A 206 20.06 -2.13 3.21
CA LEU A 206 18.77 -1.45 3.09
C LEU A 206 18.79 -0.05 3.74
N ARG A 207 19.48 0.07 4.88
CA ARG A 207 19.67 1.35 5.59
C ARG A 207 20.21 2.46 4.69
N ASN A 208 21.02 2.11 3.69
CA ASN A 208 21.69 3.06 2.80
C ASN A 208 20.98 3.18 1.44
N GLU A 209 19.89 2.45 1.22
CA GLU A 209 19.14 2.50 -0.03
C GLU A 209 18.28 3.77 -0.14
N GLN A 210 18.11 4.22 -1.37
CA GLN A 210 17.22 5.33 -1.67
C GLN A 210 15.85 4.79 -2.10
N ALA A 211 14.86 5.12 -1.32
CA ALA A 211 13.46 4.80 -1.60
C ALA A 211 12.67 6.05 -1.99
N ASP A 212 11.51 5.85 -2.59
CA ASP A 212 10.53 6.89 -2.87
C ASP A 212 9.12 6.41 -2.45
N MET A 213 8.11 7.22 -2.69
CA MET A 213 6.72 6.91 -2.34
C MET A 213 6.11 5.73 -3.12
N PHE A 214 6.77 5.26 -4.18
CA PHE A 214 6.34 4.10 -4.99
C PHE A 214 7.09 2.83 -4.62
N THR A 215 7.86 2.87 -3.54
CA THR A 215 8.67 1.75 -3.03
C THR A 215 7.96 1.14 -1.83
N THR A 216 7.82 -0.19 -1.83
CA THR A 216 7.40 -0.98 -0.67
C THR A 216 8.60 -1.78 -0.18
N VAL A 217 8.87 -1.72 1.13
CA VAL A 217 10.05 -2.34 1.75
C VAL A 217 9.61 -3.50 2.63
N TYR A 218 10.41 -4.57 2.63
CA TYR A 218 10.17 -5.80 3.38
C TYR A 218 11.39 -6.10 4.23
N ILE A 219 11.19 -6.30 5.52
CA ILE A 219 12.24 -6.67 6.47
C ILE A 219 11.84 -8.01 7.08
N GLY A 220 12.69 -9.01 6.85
CA GLY A 220 12.44 -10.36 7.34
C GLY A 220 12.52 -10.49 8.85
N ASN A 221 12.05 -11.62 9.35
CA ASN A 221 12.21 -12.03 10.75
C ASN A 221 13.40 -13.00 10.90
N SER A 222 13.57 -13.59 12.09
CA SER A 222 14.67 -14.52 12.39
C SER A 222 14.68 -15.77 11.49
N GLU A 223 13.53 -16.16 10.92
CA GLU A 223 13.38 -17.33 10.05
C GLU A 223 13.55 -17.00 8.55
N THR A 224 13.55 -15.71 8.19
CA THR A 224 13.62 -15.28 6.80
C THR A 224 14.99 -15.57 6.20
N ARG A 225 15.01 -16.21 5.02
CA ARG A 225 16.24 -16.59 4.31
C ARG A 225 16.06 -16.48 2.80
N ILE A 226 17.18 -16.53 2.08
CA ILE A 226 17.19 -16.57 0.62
C ILE A 226 17.13 -18.04 0.20
N ILE A 227 16.07 -18.42 -0.53
CA ILE A 227 15.88 -19.76 -1.10
C ILE A 227 15.69 -19.61 -2.61
N ALA A 228 16.52 -20.29 -3.40
CA ALA A 228 16.49 -20.19 -4.87
C ALA A 228 16.49 -18.74 -5.40
N GLY A 229 17.25 -17.86 -4.75
CA GLY A 229 17.33 -16.44 -5.13
C GLY A 229 16.11 -15.58 -4.73
N LYS A 230 15.19 -16.12 -3.93
CA LYS A 230 13.99 -15.45 -3.46
C LYS A 230 14.02 -15.23 -1.94
N MET A 231 13.37 -14.15 -1.50
CA MET A 231 13.15 -13.88 -0.08
C MET A 231 11.98 -14.74 0.42
N VAL A 232 12.26 -15.62 1.36
CA VAL A 232 11.26 -16.57 1.89
C VAL A 232 11.31 -16.59 3.41
N THR A 233 10.15 -16.53 4.04
CA THR A 233 9.99 -16.76 5.48
C THR A 233 9.30 -18.13 5.67
N PRO A 234 10.03 -19.21 5.99
CA PRO A 234 9.44 -20.53 6.14
C PRO A 234 8.44 -20.58 7.29
N ARG A 235 7.37 -21.37 7.10
CA ARG A 235 6.35 -21.55 8.14
C ARG A 235 6.71 -22.59 9.21
N GLY A 236 7.84 -23.27 9.05
CA GLY A 236 8.30 -24.26 10.00
C GLY A 236 7.67 -25.65 9.84
N TYR A 237 7.25 -26.00 8.61
CA TYR A 237 6.80 -27.37 8.33
C TYR A 237 7.93 -28.37 8.61
N ARG A 238 7.58 -29.45 9.32
CA ARG A 238 8.52 -30.56 9.58
C ARG A 238 8.60 -31.44 8.32
N HIS A 239 9.81 -31.91 7.99
CA HIS A 239 10.07 -32.82 6.85
C HIS A 239 10.03 -32.18 5.45
N VAL A 240 10.38 -30.91 5.33
CA VAL A 240 10.62 -30.24 4.04
C VAL A 240 12.12 -30.09 3.80
#